data_6607d017d4dbecf297a15906e93485fc
#
_entry.id   6607d017d4dbecf297a15906e93485fc
#
_cell.length_a   1.000
_cell.length_b   1.000
_cell.length_c   1.000
_cell.angle_alpha   90.00
_cell.angle_beta   90.00
_cell.angle_gamma   90.00
#
_symmetry.space_group_name_H-M   'P 1'
#
loop_
_entity.id
_entity.type
_entity.pdbx_description
1 polymer ?
#
loop_
_entity_poly.entity_id
_entity_poly.type
_entity_poly.pdbx_seq_one_letter_code
_entity_poly.pdbx_strand_id
1 'polypeptide(L)'
;VPEVHYLPEDDRTGLDSIYTHDPLKVTKKGAVYFPMGKPLRGREWMASKAYLESIGIPTLGRIEAPGKMEGGDVVWLDERTVAIGRGDRTNDEGIRQFRELTKDFVERFIVVPMPHGEGEDACLHLMSVISMVDRDLAVVYSKFMPVFFRELLLERGIRLLEVDDEEYERLGSNVLALAPRVCLALGGNPRIKASLEGEGCKVYT
;
A
#
# COMPACT_ATOMS: atom_id res chain seq x y z
N VAL A 1 -13.66 14.01 9.78
CA VAL A 1 -12.19 14.03 9.59
C VAL A 1 -11.66 12.84 10.38
N PRO A 2 -10.80 12.00 9.78
CA PRO A 2 -10.19 10.90 10.53
C PRO A 2 -9.37 11.44 11.70
N GLU A 3 -9.32 10.67 12.77
CA GLU A 3 -8.41 10.95 13.89
C GLU A 3 -6.98 10.70 13.44
N VAL A 4 -6.08 11.65 13.74
CA VAL A 4 -4.67 11.55 13.37
C VAL A 4 -3.88 11.18 14.62
N HIS A 5 -3.18 10.06 14.54
CA HIS A 5 -2.28 9.59 15.57
C HIS A 5 -0.83 9.82 15.15
N TYR A 6 -0.01 10.34 16.06
CA TYR A 6 1.41 10.48 15.85
C TYR A 6 2.16 9.40 16.61
N LEU A 7 3.03 8.66 15.91
CA LEU A 7 3.97 7.75 16.58
C LEU A 7 4.92 8.58 17.45
N PRO A 8 5.13 8.21 18.72
CA PRO A 8 6.09 8.89 19.57
C PRO A 8 7.51 8.70 19.04
N GLU A 9 8.41 9.61 19.44
CA GLU A 9 9.84 9.46 19.18
C GLU A 9 10.34 8.14 19.74
N ASP A 10 11.13 7.41 18.94
CA ASP A 10 11.62 6.09 19.28
C ASP A 10 12.98 5.85 18.60
N ASP A 11 13.96 5.34 19.34
CA ASP A 11 15.32 5.06 18.85
C ASP A 11 15.41 3.91 17.84
N ARG A 12 14.30 3.20 17.62
CA ARG A 12 14.15 2.16 16.61
C ARG A 12 13.71 2.70 15.25
N THR A 13 13.40 4.01 15.18
CA THR A 13 12.92 4.69 13.97
C THR A 13 13.98 5.63 13.42
N GLY A 14 13.85 5.97 12.14
CA GLY A 14 14.75 6.89 11.44
C GLY A 14 13.99 7.84 10.53
N LEU A 15 14.70 8.53 9.63
CA LEU A 15 14.07 9.52 8.72
C LEU A 15 13.01 8.89 7.82
N ASP A 16 13.24 7.66 7.35
CA ASP A 16 12.29 6.95 6.47
C ASP A 16 11.03 6.48 7.21
N SER A 17 10.97 6.60 8.54
CA SER A 17 9.80 6.18 9.34
C SER A 17 8.55 7.02 9.10
N ILE A 18 8.66 8.15 8.38
CA ILE A 18 7.50 8.88 7.87
C ILE A 18 6.62 8.02 6.95
N TYR A 19 7.19 6.99 6.31
CA TYR A 19 6.46 6.01 5.52
C TYR A 19 5.87 4.91 6.40
N THR A 20 4.96 5.30 7.28
CA THR A 20 4.35 4.44 8.32
C THR A 20 3.56 3.26 7.76
N HIS A 21 3.25 3.28 6.47
CA HIS A 21 2.52 2.22 5.79
C HIS A 21 3.37 0.96 5.54
N ASP A 22 4.69 1.12 5.36
CA ASP A 22 5.57 0.03 4.92
C ASP A 22 5.80 -1.06 5.97
N PRO A 23 6.03 -0.75 7.27
CA PRO A 23 6.38 -1.77 8.26
C PRO A 23 5.21 -2.61 8.76
N LEU A 24 3.99 -2.32 8.31
CA LEU A 24 2.80 -3.05 8.77
C LEU A 24 1.61 -2.92 7.83
N LYS A 25 0.62 -3.81 8.04
CA LYS A 25 -0.73 -3.67 7.47
C LYS A 25 -1.77 -3.92 8.54
N VAL A 26 -2.64 -2.94 8.76
CA VAL A 26 -3.78 -3.12 9.65
C VAL A 26 -4.89 -3.87 8.92
N THR A 27 -5.47 -4.85 9.58
CA THR A 27 -6.58 -5.65 9.10
C THR A 27 -7.76 -5.56 10.07
N LYS A 28 -8.92 -6.07 9.70
CA LYS A 28 -10.08 -6.13 10.61
C LYS A 28 -9.87 -6.97 11.87
N LYS A 29 -8.80 -7.77 11.92
CA LYS A 29 -8.46 -8.64 13.08
C LYS A 29 -7.20 -8.19 13.83
N GLY A 30 -6.54 -7.13 13.38
CA GLY A 30 -5.29 -6.63 13.99
C GLY A 30 -4.23 -6.33 12.95
N ALA A 31 -3.05 -5.94 13.42
CA ALA A 31 -1.93 -5.58 12.59
C ALA A 31 -1.03 -6.78 12.26
N VAL A 32 -0.58 -6.86 11.01
CA VAL A 32 0.49 -7.75 10.57
C VAL A 32 1.73 -6.90 10.34
N TYR A 33 2.84 -7.27 10.96
CA TYR A 33 4.10 -6.53 10.87
C TYR A 33 5.05 -7.18 9.87
N PHE A 34 5.83 -6.34 9.20
CA PHE A 34 6.72 -6.75 8.11
C PHE A 34 8.18 -6.47 8.42
N PRO A 35 9.09 -7.40 8.04
CA PRO A 35 10.52 -7.11 8.04
C PRO A 35 10.82 -6.19 6.85
N MET A 36 11.35 -5.00 7.14
CA MET A 36 11.72 -4.04 6.10
C MET A 36 12.94 -4.52 5.30
N GLY A 37 12.93 -4.27 3.99
CA GLY A 37 14.06 -4.62 3.12
C GLY A 37 15.32 -3.79 3.40
N LYS A 38 15.17 -2.53 3.80
CA LYS A 38 16.29 -1.66 4.19
C LYS A 38 16.74 -1.98 5.63
N PRO A 39 18.03 -2.32 5.88
CA PRO A 39 18.52 -2.67 7.21
C PRO A 39 18.26 -1.60 8.27
N LEU A 40 18.40 -0.31 7.93
CA LEU A 40 18.15 0.80 8.84
C LEU A 40 16.68 0.91 9.28
N ARG A 41 15.76 0.34 8.53
CA ARG A 41 14.32 0.30 8.84
C ARG A 41 13.88 -1.00 9.55
N GLY A 42 14.78 -1.95 9.70
CA GLY A 42 14.47 -3.30 10.19
C GLY A 42 13.83 -3.37 11.60
N ARG A 43 13.90 -2.29 12.38
CA ARG A 43 13.33 -2.19 13.73
C ARG A 43 12.05 -1.37 13.83
N GLU A 44 11.64 -0.67 12.77
CA GLU A 44 10.46 0.23 12.76
C GLU A 44 9.16 -0.48 13.16
N TRP A 45 8.99 -1.74 12.74
CA TRP A 45 7.82 -2.53 13.09
C TRP A 45 7.64 -2.70 14.61
N MET A 46 8.75 -2.69 15.40
CA MET A 46 8.68 -2.82 16.85
C MET A 46 8.11 -1.55 17.50
N ALA A 47 8.50 -0.37 17.01
CA ALA A 47 7.95 0.90 17.47
C ALA A 47 6.47 1.00 17.11
N SER A 48 6.13 0.69 15.86
CA SER A 48 4.74 0.67 15.39
C SER A 48 3.87 -0.31 16.19
N LYS A 49 4.40 -1.51 16.48
CA LYS A 49 3.71 -2.53 17.30
C LYS A 49 3.40 -2.00 18.70
N ALA A 50 4.41 -1.47 19.37
CA ALA A 50 4.25 -0.95 20.73
C ALA A 50 3.17 0.15 20.79
N TYR A 51 3.17 1.04 19.80
CA TYR A 51 2.18 2.11 19.72
C TYR A 51 0.77 1.57 19.42
N LEU A 52 0.61 0.75 18.41
CA LEU A 52 -0.71 0.21 18.02
C LEU A 52 -1.34 -0.61 19.13
N GLU A 53 -0.56 -1.42 19.84
CA GLU A 53 -1.06 -2.17 21.00
C GLU A 53 -1.49 -1.23 22.14
N SER A 54 -0.79 -0.10 22.35
CA SER A 54 -1.16 0.89 23.38
C SER A 54 -2.50 1.57 23.12
N ILE A 55 -2.92 1.67 21.86
CA ILE A 55 -4.23 2.22 21.45
C ILE A 55 -5.28 1.13 21.17
N GLY A 56 -5.01 -0.13 21.55
CA GLY A 56 -5.96 -1.22 21.49
C GLY A 56 -6.06 -1.96 20.17
N ILE A 57 -5.12 -1.76 19.23
CA ILE A 57 -5.03 -2.53 17.99
C ILE A 57 -4.20 -3.78 18.24
N PRO A 58 -4.80 -5.00 18.19
CA PRO A 58 -4.07 -6.22 18.51
C PRO A 58 -3.08 -6.59 17.41
N THR A 59 -2.05 -7.34 17.79
CA THR A 59 -1.15 -8.02 16.86
C THR A 59 -1.82 -9.27 16.29
N LEU A 60 -2.00 -9.33 14.97
CA LEU A 60 -2.43 -10.54 14.27
C LEU A 60 -1.23 -11.48 14.01
N GLY A 61 -0.08 -10.92 13.66
CA GLY A 61 1.13 -11.70 13.42
C GLY A 61 2.26 -10.85 12.84
N ARG A 62 3.34 -11.54 12.48
CA ARG A 62 4.51 -10.94 11.84
C ARG A 62 5.03 -11.87 10.74
N ILE A 63 5.58 -11.28 9.68
CA ILE A 63 6.33 -12.02 8.66
C ILE A 63 7.75 -12.25 9.17
N GLU A 64 8.20 -13.49 9.14
CA GLU A 64 9.51 -13.93 9.63
C GLU A 64 10.43 -14.33 8.48
N ALA A 65 11.74 -14.15 8.67
CA ALA A 65 12.71 -14.59 7.67
C ALA A 65 12.55 -16.10 7.36
N PRO A 66 12.75 -16.53 6.10
CA PRO A 66 13.26 -15.76 4.96
C PRO A 66 12.17 -14.96 4.21
N GLY A 67 10.95 -14.87 4.74
CA GLY A 67 9.89 -14.04 4.18
C GLY A 67 10.29 -12.56 4.21
N LYS A 68 10.08 -11.88 3.08
CA LYS A 68 10.20 -10.42 2.93
C LYS A 68 8.83 -9.89 2.51
N MET A 69 8.42 -8.77 3.10
CA MET A 69 7.19 -8.08 2.72
C MET A 69 7.22 -6.63 3.20
N GLU A 70 6.67 -5.74 2.41
CA GLU A 70 6.44 -4.34 2.78
C GLU A 70 4.98 -3.95 2.50
N GLY A 71 4.42 -3.06 3.32
CA GLY A 71 3.00 -2.70 3.27
C GLY A 71 2.58 -1.99 1.99
N GLY A 72 3.53 -1.33 1.30
CA GLY A 72 3.30 -0.73 0.00
C GLY A 72 2.95 -1.74 -1.11
N ASP A 73 3.29 -3.02 -0.91
CA ASP A 73 2.91 -4.10 -1.83
C ASP A 73 1.52 -4.69 -1.54
N VAL A 74 0.83 -4.27 -0.47
CA VAL A 74 -0.46 -4.85 -0.08
C VAL A 74 -1.61 -3.88 -0.38
N VAL A 75 -2.40 -4.19 -1.39
CA VAL A 75 -3.54 -3.37 -1.85
C VAL A 75 -4.85 -4.13 -1.67
N TRP A 76 -5.73 -3.61 -0.84
CA TRP A 76 -7.10 -4.14 -0.71
C TRP A 76 -7.94 -3.68 -1.90
N LEU A 77 -8.50 -4.62 -2.67
CA LEU A 77 -9.47 -4.33 -3.72
C LEU A 77 -10.90 -4.30 -3.19
N ASP A 78 -11.15 -5.08 -2.15
CA ASP A 78 -12.38 -5.09 -1.33
C ASP A 78 -12.09 -5.75 0.03
N GLU A 79 -13.11 -5.98 0.84
CA GLU A 79 -13.00 -6.53 2.21
C GLU A 79 -12.45 -7.96 2.28
N ARG A 80 -12.45 -8.69 1.16
CA ARG A 80 -12.06 -10.10 1.06
C ARG A 80 -11.03 -10.40 -0.02
N THR A 81 -10.70 -9.39 -0.83
CA THR A 81 -9.75 -9.53 -1.94
C THR A 81 -8.56 -8.61 -1.74
N VAL A 82 -7.36 -9.18 -1.77
CA VAL A 82 -6.11 -8.44 -1.67
C VAL A 82 -5.23 -8.72 -2.88
N ALA A 83 -4.67 -7.67 -3.46
CA ALA A 83 -3.58 -7.73 -4.42
C ALA A 83 -2.25 -7.52 -3.71
N ILE A 84 -1.25 -8.33 -4.04
CA ILE A 84 0.07 -8.30 -3.41
C ILE A 84 1.13 -8.22 -4.50
N GLY A 85 1.91 -7.13 -4.48
CA GLY A 85 3.08 -6.98 -5.33
C GLY A 85 4.15 -8.01 -4.96
N ARG A 86 4.65 -8.74 -5.95
CA ARG A 86 5.78 -9.65 -5.81
C ARG A 86 6.96 -9.04 -6.56
N GLY A 87 7.94 -8.54 -5.84
CA GLY A 87 9.09 -7.80 -6.35
C GLY A 87 10.31 -7.92 -5.45
N ASP A 88 11.17 -6.94 -5.50
CA ASP A 88 12.42 -6.93 -4.70
C ASP A 88 12.14 -6.81 -3.19
N ARG A 89 11.04 -6.16 -2.81
CA ARG A 89 10.66 -5.91 -1.42
C ARG A 89 9.75 -6.99 -0.83
N THR A 90 9.05 -7.75 -1.66
CA THR A 90 8.12 -8.79 -1.23
C THR A 90 8.37 -10.07 -2.01
N ASN A 91 8.66 -11.17 -1.31
CA ASN A 91 8.95 -12.46 -1.90
C ASN A 91 7.81 -13.48 -1.66
N ASP A 92 7.92 -14.64 -2.35
CA ASP A 92 6.90 -15.69 -2.29
C ASP A 92 6.68 -16.23 -0.85
N GLU A 93 7.73 -16.29 -0.04
CA GLU A 93 7.61 -16.74 1.35
C GLU A 93 6.87 -15.73 2.23
N GLY A 94 7.14 -14.42 2.06
CA GLY A 94 6.37 -13.36 2.73
C GLY A 94 4.89 -13.42 2.38
N ILE A 95 4.59 -13.60 1.08
CA ILE A 95 3.21 -13.76 0.58
C ILE A 95 2.55 -15.00 1.20
N ARG A 96 3.25 -16.13 1.26
CA ARG A 96 2.74 -17.37 1.87
C ARG A 96 2.37 -17.18 3.34
N GLN A 97 3.27 -16.54 4.12
CA GLN A 97 3.01 -16.27 5.53
C GLN A 97 1.84 -15.29 5.72
N PHE A 98 1.77 -14.23 4.91
CA PHE A 98 0.65 -13.29 4.96
C PHE A 98 -0.69 -13.96 4.67
N ARG A 99 -0.73 -14.86 3.67
CA ARG A 99 -1.92 -15.68 3.37
C ARG A 99 -2.34 -16.50 4.58
N GLU A 100 -1.39 -17.17 5.22
CA GLU A 100 -1.69 -18.01 6.39
C GLU A 100 -2.26 -17.20 7.56
N LEU A 101 -1.70 -16.02 7.82
CA LEU A 101 -2.20 -15.11 8.88
C LEU A 101 -3.60 -14.55 8.58
N THR A 102 -3.97 -14.42 7.31
CA THR A 102 -5.19 -13.71 6.90
C THR A 102 -6.27 -14.61 6.29
N LYS A 103 -6.01 -15.93 6.13
CA LYS A 103 -6.88 -16.90 5.46
C LYS A 103 -8.33 -16.95 5.97
N ASP A 104 -8.55 -16.64 7.23
CA ASP A 104 -9.88 -16.71 7.83
C ASP A 104 -10.83 -15.60 7.36
N PHE A 105 -10.30 -14.56 6.70
CA PHE A 105 -11.09 -13.42 6.27
C PHE A 105 -10.72 -12.87 4.89
N VAL A 106 -9.63 -13.33 4.30
CA VAL A 106 -9.26 -13.04 2.91
C VAL A 106 -9.57 -14.26 2.06
N GLU A 107 -10.45 -14.10 1.09
CA GLU A 107 -10.90 -15.18 0.20
C GLU A 107 -10.06 -15.26 -1.08
N ARG A 108 -9.61 -14.11 -1.58
CA ARG A 108 -8.87 -14.03 -2.84
C ARG A 108 -7.57 -13.25 -2.68
N PHE A 109 -6.48 -13.92 -3.06
CA PHE A 109 -5.14 -13.34 -3.13
C PHE A 109 -4.69 -13.27 -4.59
N ILE A 110 -4.36 -12.07 -5.04
CA ILE A 110 -3.89 -11.80 -6.39
C ILE A 110 -2.43 -11.40 -6.28
N VAL A 111 -1.53 -12.27 -6.75
CA VAL A 111 -0.10 -11.95 -6.79
C VAL A 111 0.20 -11.21 -8.08
N VAL A 112 0.74 -10.01 -7.96
CA VAL A 112 1.06 -9.12 -9.07
C VAL A 112 2.58 -9.06 -9.22
N PRO A 113 3.17 -9.68 -10.26
CA PRO A 113 4.60 -9.56 -10.51
C PRO A 113 4.97 -8.11 -10.81
N MET A 114 5.89 -7.57 -10.01
CA MET A 114 6.39 -6.21 -10.20
C MET A 114 7.69 -6.23 -11.00
N PRO A 115 7.93 -5.26 -11.88
CA PRO A 115 9.21 -5.14 -12.57
C PRO A 115 10.32 -4.77 -11.60
N HIS A 116 11.57 -5.15 -11.92
CA HIS A 116 12.76 -4.75 -11.15
C HIS A 116 12.94 -3.22 -11.10
N GLY A 117 12.47 -2.51 -12.16
CA GLY A 117 12.53 -1.06 -12.22
C GLY A 117 13.98 -0.54 -12.20
N GLU A 118 14.25 0.38 -11.28
CA GLU A 118 15.57 1.00 -11.11
C GLU A 118 16.47 0.22 -10.13
N GLY A 119 16.08 -0.98 -9.72
CA GLY A 119 16.87 -1.87 -8.86
C GLY A 119 16.38 -1.98 -7.42
N GLU A 120 17.09 -2.82 -6.64
CA GLU A 120 16.70 -3.14 -5.26
C GLU A 120 16.70 -1.92 -4.33
N ASP A 121 17.52 -0.90 -4.61
CA ASP A 121 17.57 0.33 -3.81
C ASP A 121 16.41 1.28 -4.11
N ALA A 122 15.82 1.18 -5.30
CA ALA A 122 14.64 1.95 -5.66
C ALA A 122 13.39 1.35 -4.99
N CYS A 123 12.46 2.22 -4.62
CA CYS A 123 11.21 1.78 -4.01
C CYS A 123 10.13 1.69 -5.08
N LEU A 124 9.90 0.48 -5.62
CA LEU A 124 8.78 0.19 -6.50
C LEU A 124 7.85 -0.83 -5.83
N HIS A 125 6.81 -0.34 -5.18
CA HIS A 125 5.74 -1.14 -4.61
C HIS A 125 4.55 -1.23 -5.56
N LEU A 126 3.62 -2.16 -5.30
CA LEU A 126 2.35 -2.19 -6.00
C LEU A 126 1.58 -0.86 -5.83
N MET A 127 1.66 -0.23 -4.65
CA MET A 127 1.05 1.08 -4.41
C MET A 127 1.73 2.24 -5.17
N SER A 128 2.91 2.02 -5.76
CA SER A 128 3.50 2.99 -6.69
C SER A 128 2.74 3.05 -8.03
N VAL A 129 2.00 1.99 -8.38
CA VAL A 129 1.29 1.89 -9.66
C VAL A 129 -0.23 1.83 -9.52
N ILE A 130 -0.75 1.71 -8.30
CA ILE A 130 -2.20 1.75 -8.03
C ILE A 130 -2.51 2.31 -6.65
N SER A 131 -3.46 3.23 -6.59
CA SER A 131 -4.12 3.67 -5.35
C SER A 131 -5.63 3.52 -5.48
N MET A 132 -6.22 2.66 -4.65
CA MET A 132 -7.68 2.54 -4.59
C MET A 132 -8.28 3.78 -3.92
N VAL A 133 -9.23 4.42 -4.58
CA VAL A 133 -9.92 5.63 -4.12
C VAL A 133 -11.31 5.32 -3.60
N ASP A 134 -11.94 4.35 -4.24
CA ASP A 134 -13.24 3.78 -3.87
C ASP A 134 -13.28 2.31 -4.34
N ARG A 135 -14.36 1.60 -4.08
CA ARG A 135 -14.58 0.22 -4.55
C ARG A 135 -14.57 0.08 -6.06
N ASP A 136 -14.96 1.13 -6.77
CA ASP A 136 -15.12 1.21 -8.23
C ASP A 136 -14.17 2.20 -8.90
N LEU A 137 -13.22 2.79 -8.15
CA LEU A 137 -12.32 3.83 -8.65
C LEU A 137 -10.90 3.66 -8.14
N ALA A 138 -9.93 3.71 -9.04
CA ALA A 138 -8.51 3.68 -8.72
C ALA A 138 -7.72 4.68 -9.56
N VAL A 139 -6.69 5.27 -8.97
CA VAL A 139 -5.62 5.98 -9.68
C VAL A 139 -4.56 4.98 -10.05
N VAL A 140 -4.10 4.98 -11.30
CA VAL A 140 -3.15 3.98 -11.80
C VAL A 140 -2.07 4.59 -12.69
N TYR A 141 -0.92 3.92 -12.71
CA TYR A 141 0.13 4.13 -13.69
C TYR A 141 0.36 2.84 -14.47
N SER A 142 -0.34 2.71 -15.60
CA SER A 142 -0.43 1.45 -16.34
C SER A 142 0.86 0.97 -16.98
N LYS A 143 1.89 1.82 -17.15
CA LYS A 143 3.16 1.44 -17.77
C LYS A 143 3.91 0.34 -17.00
N PHE A 144 3.79 0.31 -15.68
CA PHE A 144 4.43 -0.70 -14.83
C PHE A 144 3.43 -1.76 -14.32
N MET A 145 2.19 -1.68 -14.76
CA MET A 145 1.16 -2.63 -14.37
C MET A 145 1.13 -3.84 -15.31
N PRO A 146 1.17 -5.08 -14.82
CA PRO A 146 0.98 -6.26 -15.66
C PRO A 146 -0.40 -6.26 -16.32
N VAL A 147 -0.45 -6.67 -17.60
CA VAL A 147 -1.68 -6.67 -18.40
C VAL A 147 -2.82 -7.41 -17.71
N PHE A 148 -2.56 -8.61 -17.18
CA PHE A 148 -3.59 -9.40 -16.50
C PHE A 148 -4.20 -8.68 -15.30
N PHE A 149 -3.40 -7.88 -14.56
CA PHE A 149 -3.89 -7.17 -13.39
C PHE A 149 -4.77 -6.00 -13.81
N ARG A 150 -4.36 -5.27 -14.85
CA ARG A 150 -5.19 -4.20 -15.43
C ARG A 150 -6.53 -4.73 -15.94
N GLU A 151 -6.52 -5.85 -16.67
CA GLU A 151 -7.73 -6.52 -17.16
C GLU A 151 -8.63 -6.94 -15.99
N LEU A 152 -8.07 -7.57 -14.96
CA LEU A 152 -8.80 -7.96 -13.76
C LEU A 152 -9.48 -6.77 -13.06
N LEU A 153 -8.82 -5.61 -12.97
CA LEU A 153 -9.42 -4.41 -12.39
C LEU A 153 -10.62 -3.93 -13.23
N LEU A 154 -10.48 -3.92 -14.55
CA LEU A 154 -11.57 -3.55 -15.48
C LEU A 154 -12.73 -4.53 -15.42
N GLU A 155 -12.47 -5.84 -15.39
CA GLU A 155 -13.48 -6.89 -15.25
C GLU A 155 -14.26 -6.79 -13.93
N ARG A 156 -13.62 -6.26 -12.88
CA ARG A 156 -14.26 -5.95 -11.60
C ARG A 156 -15.09 -4.66 -11.61
N GLY A 157 -15.12 -3.98 -12.75
CA GLY A 157 -15.83 -2.70 -12.88
C GLY A 157 -15.11 -1.52 -12.25
N ILE A 158 -13.81 -1.65 -11.93
CA ILE A 158 -13.01 -0.57 -11.36
C ILE A 158 -12.61 0.39 -12.48
N ARG A 159 -13.02 1.63 -12.36
CA ARG A 159 -12.62 2.71 -13.26
C ARG A 159 -11.19 3.15 -12.94
N LEU A 160 -10.35 3.23 -13.97
CA LEU A 160 -8.94 3.56 -13.84
C LEU A 160 -8.69 5.00 -14.28
N LEU A 161 -8.15 5.83 -13.40
CA LEU A 161 -7.67 7.17 -13.69
C LEU A 161 -6.16 7.10 -13.94
N GLU A 162 -5.77 7.29 -15.18
CA GLU A 162 -4.37 7.16 -15.61
C GLU A 162 -3.55 8.38 -15.20
N VAL A 163 -2.41 8.14 -14.58
CA VAL A 163 -1.36 9.12 -14.33
C VAL A 163 -0.40 9.12 -15.50
N ASP A 164 -0.04 10.28 -16.01
CA ASP A 164 1.00 10.39 -17.03
C ASP A 164 2.42 10.37 -16.43
N ASP A 165 3.44 10.29 -17.29
CA ASP A 165 4.83 10.14 -16.88
C ASP A 165 5.31 11.28 -15.99
N GLU A 166 4.94 12.51 -16.36
CA GLU A 166 5.37 13.71 -15.65
C GLU A 166 4.80 13.78 -14.23
N GLU A 167 3.53 13.43 -14.06
CA GLU A 167 2.90 13.39 -12.74
C GLU A 167 3.29 12.11 -11.95
N TYR A 168 3.61 11.00 -12.64
CA TYR A 168 4.14 9.81 -11.99
C TYR A 168 5.48 10.10 -11.29
N GLU A 169 6.41 10.80 -11.95
CA GLU A 169 7.68 11.23 -11.34
C GLU A 169 7.49 12.13 -10.12
N ARG A 170 6.35 12.81 -10.03
CA ARG A 170 5.95 13.63 -8.88
C ARG A 170 5.01 12.90 -7.91
N LEU A 171 5.04 11.57 -7.93
CA LEU A 171 4.22 10.72 -7.08
C LEU A 171 2.70 10.94 -7.25
N GLY A 172 2.25 11.29 -8.45
CA GLY A 172 0.83 11.50 -8.75
C GLY A 172 -0.04 10.27 -8.58
N SER A 173 0.55 9.06 -8.63
CA SER A 173 -0.14 7.80 -8.35
C SER A 173 -0.36 7.53 -6.86
N ASN A 174 0.35 8.23 -5.96
CA ASN A 174 0.26 8.07 -4.52
C ASN A 174 -0.90 8.89 -3.96
N VAL A 175 -2.06 8.28 -3.88
CA VAL A 175 -3.28 8.90 -3.35
C VAL A 175 -3.78 8.12 -2.15
N LEU A 176 -3.91 8.81 -1.01
CA LEU A 176 -4.46 8.24 0.22
C LEU A 176 -5.98 8.45 0.26
N ALA A 177 -6.76 7.39 0.21
CA ALA A 177 -8.19 7.45 0.47
C ALA A 177 -8.45 7.58 1.99
N LEU A 178 -9.06 8.69 2.38
CA LEU A 178 -9.47 8.96 3.76
C LEU A 178 -10.88 8.40 4.04
N ALA A 179 -11.70 8.33 3.00
CA ALA A 179 -13.03 7.76 2.93
C ALA A 179 -13.36 7.51 1.45
N PRO A 180 -14.42 6.78 1.10
CA PRO A 180 -14.85 6.66 -0.29
C PRO A 180 -14.93 8.02 -0.97
N ARG A 181 -14.19 8.20 -2.06
CA ARG A 181 -14.08 9.45 -2.85
C ARG A 181 -13.63 10.69 -2.05
N VAL A 182 -12.95 10.50 -0.92
CA VAL A 182 -12.30 11.58 -0.16
C VAL A 182 -10.81 11.27 -0.05
N CYS A 183 -9.99 12.06 -0.72
CA CYS A 183 -8.59 11.75 -0.95
C CYS A 183 -7.65 12.84 -0.44
N LEU A 184 -6.46 12.42 -0.02
CA LEU A 184 -5.29 13.26 0.13
C LEU A 184 -4.29 12.87 -0.97
N ALA A 185 -3.89 13.83 -1.79
CA ALA A 185 -2.96 13.66 -2.89
C ALA A 185 -1.77 14.62 -2.73
N LEU A 186 -0.65 14.28 -3.37
CA LEU A 186 0.50 15.17 -3.37
C LEU A 186 0.24 16.39 -4.29
N GLY A 187 0.54 17.58 -3.78
CA GLY A 187 0.48 18.83 -4.56
C GLY A 187 1.40 18.80 -5.78
N GLY A 188 1.08 19.59 -6.81
CA GLY A 188 1.89 19.65 -8.05
C GLY A 188 1.45 18.67 -9.14
N ASN A 189 0.35 17.93 -8.94
CA ASN A 189 -0.22 16.96 -9.89
C ASN A 189 -1.65 17.40 -10.33
N PRO A 190 -1.77 18.48 -11.13
CA PRO A 190 -3.06 19.10 -11.43
C PRO A 190 -3.96 18.22 -12.32
N ARG A 191 -3.40 17.39 -13.21
CA ARG A 191 -4.17 16.55 -14.13
C ARG A 191 -4.88 15.43 -13.38
N ILE A 192 -4.17 14.69 -12.54
CA ILE A 192 -4.79 13.64 -11.74
C ILE A 192 -5.78 14.20 -10.71
N LYS A 193 -5.47 15.38 -10.13
CA LYS A 193 -6.41 16.07 -9.25
C LYS A 193 -7.71 16.39 -9.99
N ALA A 194 -7.64 17.00 -11.17
CA ALA A 194 -8.83 17.32 -11.98
C ALA A 194 -9.61 16.05 -12.36
N SER A 195 -8.92 14.95 -12.69
CA SER A 195 -9.56 13.67 -13.00
C SER A 195 -10.32 13.11 -11.78
N LEU A 196 -9.73 13.16 -10.59
CA LEU A 196 -10.39 12.76 -9.34
C LEU A 196 -11.62 13.62 -9.04
N GLU A 197 -11.49 14.93 -9.15
CA GLU A 197 -12.60 15.89 -8.95
C GLU A 197 -13.72 15.66 -9.97
N GLY A 198 -13.37 15.36 -11.24
CA GLY A 198 -14.32 15.00 -12.30
C GLY A 198 -15.11 13.72 -12.01
N GLU A 199 -14.56 12.80 -11.22
CA GLU A 199 -15.24 11.60 -10.73
C GLU A 199 -16.00 11.84 -9.40
N GLY A 200 -16.13 13.10 -8.99
CA GLY A 200 -16.85 13.46 -7.77
C GLY A 200 -16.05 13.26 -6.48
N CYS A 201 -14.73 13.12 -6.57
CA CYS A 201 -13.90 13.03 -5.37
C CYS A 201 -13.66 14.40 -4.74
N LYS A 202 -13.62 14.43 -3.41
CA LYS A 202 -13.10 15.55 -2.65
C LYS A 202 -11.60 15.35 -2.44
N VAL A 203 -10.78 16.22 -3.03
CA VAL A 203 -9.31 16.09 -3.02
C VAL A 203 -8.69 17.17 -2.15
N TYR A 204 -7.93 16.74 -1.16
CA TYR A 204 -7.03 17.58 -0.37
C TYR A 204 -5.61 17.43 -0.93
N THR A 205 -4.81 18.52 -0.87
CA THR A 205 -3.40 18.55 -1.31
C THR A 205 -2.53 19.25 -0.28
#